data_80f5e70820574960106555c995ef722c
#
_entry.id   80f5e70820574960106555c995ef722c
#
_cell.length_a   1.000
_cell.length_b   1.000
_cell.length_c   1.000
_cell.angle_alpha   90.00
_cell.angle_beta   90.00
_cell.angle_gamma   90.00
#
_symmetry.space_group_name_H-M   'P 1'
#
loop_
_entity.id
_entity.type
_entity.pdbx_description
1 polymer ?
#
loop_
_entity_poly.entity_id
_entity_poly.type
_entity_poly.pdbx_seq_one_letter_code
_entity_poly.pdbx_strand_id
1 'polypeptide(L)'
;SGLLMPGIAGSNRTGIGVEVPYFWNIQPNYDLLIAPRYYARQGFMPIVEWRHGFESGYYTLRAAGIRQNDPSVFMYNDGVTPEVGNREFRGILHTTGQFRINERWSVGWDLNLMSDTAFLRDYSLSLPGQTEANSRLFLRGQGPRSWFDLSATRYVGITATDTDNKILPTTYPVLDYFKVLDQSVAGGEFSWRTSLVSMTREAADVSIRNPLSPITCNRTLAVSPTNLQPSNCLVNGIDGNYSRASAEVAWRRRVIDSLGQVWEPFVSVRGVVTYHQLKDNSAVLGSFSRLAQDDRIYTRFMPAVGMTYRYPWIAANAYGTTTLEPVIQIIARPNETNVGPYPAKYKDIV
;
A
#
# COMPACT_ATOMS: atom_id res chain seq x y z
N SER A 1 -35.15 10.16 7.67
CA SER A 1 -35.14 8.79 8.24
C SER A 1 -36.17 7.93 7.53
N GLY A 2 -35.94 6.64 7.37
CA GLY A 2 -36.92 5.72 6.78
C GLY A 2 -36.32 4.38 6.36
N LEU A 3 -37.20 3.49 5.94
CA LEU A 3 -36.84 2.22 5.34
C LEU A 3 -36.22 2.46 3.96
N LEU A 4 -35.13 1.78 3.68
CA LEU A 4 -34.51 1.75 2.35
C LEU A 4 -35.00 0.52 1.59
N MET A 5 -34.64 0.44 0.31
CA MET A 5 -35.02 -0.68 -0.54
C MET A 5 -34.45 -1.99 0.03
N PRO A 6 -35.28 -3.02 0.23
CA PRO A 6 -34.82 -4.32 0.66
C PRO A 6 -33.85 -4.95 -0.35
N GLY A 7 -32.84 -5.64 0.17
CA GLY A 7 -31.86 -6.37 -0.61
C GLY A 7 -32.04 -7.89 -0.49
N ILE A 8 -31.67 -8.60 -1.54
CA ILE A 8 -31.60 -10.06 -1.54
C ILE A 8 -30.17 -10.49 -1.85
N ALA A 9 -29.62 -11.38 -1.06
CA ALA A 9 -28.31 -11.97 -1.28
C ALA A 9 -28.36 -13.44 -0.90
N GLY A 10 -27.42 -14.24 -1.38
CA GLY A 10 -27.34 -15.63 -0.94
C GLY A 10 -26.44 -16.49 -1.81
N SER A 11 -26.15 -17.65 -1.30
CA SER A 11 -25.36 -18.69 -1.94
C SER A 11 -25.82 -20.08 -1.46
N ASN A 12 -25.29 -21.12 -2.08
CA ASN A 12 -25.55 -22.50 -1.61
C ASN A 12 -25.07 -22.72 -0.16
N ARG A 13 -24.09 -21.95 0.32
CA ARG A 13 -23.54 -22.05 1.68
C ARG A 13 -24.35 -21.25 2.70
N THR A 14 -24.87 -20.10 2.31
CA THR A 14 -25.58 -19.20 3.22
C THR A 14 -27.12 -19.39 3.16
N GLY A 15 -27.62 -19.96 2.08
CA GLY A 15 -29.04 -19.90 1.74
C GLY A 15 -29.45 -18.51 1.25
N ILE A 16 -30.75 -18.33 0.98
CA ILE A 16 -31.30 -17.02 0.60
C ILE A 16 -31.25 -16.10 1.82
N GLY A 17 -30.73 -14.89 1.62
CA GLY A 17 -30.67 -13.83 2.61
C GLY A 17 -31.54 -12.65 2.21
N VAL A 18 -32.25 -12.10 3.16
CA VAL A 18 -33.07 -10.88 3.00
C VAL A 18 -32.55 -9.82 3.94
N GLU A 19 -32.32 -8.63 3.42
CA GLU A 19 -31.87 -7.45 4.15
C GLU A 19 -32.95 -6.38 4.11
N VAL A 20 -33.25 -5.74 5.25
CA VAL A 20 -34.22 -4.65 5.36
C VAL A 20 -33.50 -3.47 6.03
N PRO A 21 -32.88 -2.55 5.26
CA PRO A 21 -32.14 -1.45 5.85
C PRO A 21 -33.08 -0.36 6.32
N TYR A 22 -32.75 0.24 7.47
CA TYR A 22 -33.38 1.42 8.02
C TYR A 22 -32.33 2.52 8.21
N PHE A 23 -32.55 3.66 7.59
CA PHE A 23 -31.72 4.86 7.74
C PHE A 23 -32.31 5.80 8.77
N TRP A 24 -31.54 6.12 9.79
CA TRP A 24 -31.92 7.03 10.85
C TRP A 24 -31.02 8.27 10.83
N ASN A 25 -31.56 9.37 10.30
CA ASN A 25 -30.95 10.68 10.42
C ASN A 25 -31.26 11.24 11.81
N ILE A 26 -30.31 11.13 12.74
CA ILE A 26 -30.47 11.51 14.14
C ILE A 26 -30.29 13.02 14.26
N GLN A 27 -29.21 13.56 13.65
CA GLN A 27 -28.93 15.00 13.53
C GLN A 27 -28.22 15.28 12.21
N PRO A 28 -28.11 16.57 11.80
CA PRO A 28 -27.48 16.92 10.52
C PRO A 28 -26.04 16.45 10.35
N ASN A 29 -25.32 16.23 11.45
CA ASN A 29 -23.92 15.86 11.45
C ASN A 29 -23.66 14.40 11.85
N TYR A 30 -24.68 13.62 12.22
CA TYR A 30 -24.52 12.17 12.45
C TYR A 30 -25.79 11.39 12.17
N ASP A 31 -25.59 10.19 11.66
CA ASP A 31 -26.64 9.26 11.31
C ASP A 31 -26.26 7.81 11.59
N LEU A 32 -27.25 6.95 11.56
CA LEU A 32 -27.14 5.53 11.80
C LEU A 32 -27.89 4.76 10.71
N LEU A 33 -27.21 3.83 10.05
CA LEU A 33 -27.81 2.83 9.19
C LEU A 33 -27.84 1.51 9.93
N ILE A 34 -29.01 0.91 10.06
CA ILE A 34 -29.21 -0.43 10.61
C ILE A 34 -29.75 -1.30 9.47
N ALA A 35 -28.99 -2.30 9.07
CA ALA A 35 -29.32 -3.18 7.93
C ALA A 35 -29.29 -4.66 8.36
N PRO A 36 -30.27 -5.08 9.16
CA PRO A 36 -30.36 -6.49 9.57
C PRO A 36 -30.56 -7.38 8.35
N ARG A 37 -29.80 -8.47 8.29
CA ARG A 37 -29.91 -9.47 7.25
C ARG A 37 -30.16 -10.85 7.87
N TYR A 38 -31.09 -11.57 7.33
CA TYR A 38 -31.37 -12.95 7.76
C TYR A 38 -31.07 -13.91 6.61
N TYR A 39 -30.22 -14.87 6.86
CA TYR A 39 -29.90 -15.94 5.95
C TYR A 39 -30.62 -17.23 6.35
N ALA A 40 -31.34 -17.88 5.43
CA ALA A 40 -32.16 -19.06 5.69
C ALA A 40 -31.33 -20.23 6.27
N ARG A 41 -30.04 -20.34 5.95
CA ARG A 41 -29.18 -21.41 6.43
C ARG A 41 -28.27 -20.96 7.60
N GLN A 42 -27.82 -19.75 7.61
CA GLN A 42 -26.81 -19.29 8.57
C GLN A 42 -27.35 -18.45 9.73
N GLY A 43 -28.59 -17.94 9.60
CA GLY A 43 -29.22 -17.17 10.67
C GLY A 43 -29.11 -15.67 10.53
N PHE A 44 -29.17 -14.96 11.65
CA PHE A 44 -29.31 -13.53 11.74
C PHE A 44 -27.93 -12.83 11.75
N MET A 45 -27.78 -11.79 10.91
CA MET A 45 -26.60 -10.95 10.81
C MET A 45 -26.98 -9.48 10.94
N PRO A 46 -26.77 -8.83 12.10
CA PRO A 46 -26.84 -7.40 12.23
C PRO A 46 -25.72 -6.71 11.41
N ILE A 47 -26.07 -5.67 10.67
CA ILE A 47 -25.16 -4.76 10.00
C ILE A 47 -25.51 -3.36 10.49
N VAL A 48 -24.52 -2.66 11.00
CA VAL A 48 -24.69 -1.31 11.52
C VAL A 48 -23.60 -0.42 10.96
N GLU A 49 -23.99 0.80 10.53
CA GLU A 49 -23.05 1.82 10.09
C GLU A 49 -23.37 3.15 10.77
N TRP A 50 -22.42 3.66 11.53
CA TRP A 50 -22.45 4.96 12.18
C TRP A 50 -21.58 5.94 11.42
N ARG A 51 -22.09 7.12 11.12
CA ARG A 51 -21.34 8.21 10.50
C ARG A 51 -21.47 9.47 11.34
N HIS A 52 -20.36 10.15 11.59
CA HIS A 52 -20.33 11.35 12.39
C HIS A 52 -19.35 12.37 11.81
N GLY A 53 -19.85 13.56 11.49
CA GLY A 53 -19.08 14.70 11.04
C GLY A 53 -18.90 15.73 12.15
N PHE A 54 -17.71 16.35 12.18
CA PHE A 54 -17.31 17.43 13.08
C PHE A 54 -16.77 18.59 12.25
N GLU A 55 -16.61 19.75 12.81
CA GLU A 55 -15.96 20.88 12.13
C GLU A 55 -14.52 20.56 11.72
N SER A 56 -13.82 19.77 12.53
CA SER A 56 -12.42 19.39 12.28
C SER A 56 -12.27 18.12 11.43
N GLY A 57 -13.33 17.34 11.17
CA GLY A 57 -13.21 16.08 10.43
C GLY A 57 -14.43 15.20 10.55
N TYR A 58 -14.24 13.92 10.26
CA TYR A 58 -15.32 12.92 10.35
C TYR A 58 -14.75 11.54 10.67
N TYR A 59 -15.63 10.66 11.14
CA TYR A 59 -15.37 9.22 11.17
C TYR A 59 -16.62 8.42 10.81
N THR A 60 -16.38 7.22 10.32
CA THR A 60 -17.40 6.19 10.08
C THR A 60 -17.03 4.93 10.83
N LEU A 61 -18.03 4.20 11.30
CA LEU A 61 -17.87 2.91 11.93
C LEU A 61 -18.90 1.96 11.35
N ARG A 62 -18.48 0.89 10.69
CA ARG A 62 -19.33 -0.15 10.14
C ARG A 62 -19.00 -1.48 10.81
N ALA A 63 -20.00 -2.13 11.36
CA ALA A 63 -19.88 -3.44 11.97
C ALA A 63 -20.90 -4.40 11.37
N ALA A 64 -20.48 -5.64 11.14
CA ALA A 64 -21.33 -6.74 10.80
C ALA A 64 -20.85 -8.00 11.49
N GLY A 65 -21.75 -8.84 11.95
CA GLY A 65 -21.38 -10.10 12.61
C GLY A 65 -22.50 -11.12 12.56
N ILE A 66 -22.12 -12.38 12.60
CA ILE A 66 -23.06 -13.51 12.58
C ILE A 66 -22.56 -14.63 13.47
N ARG A 67 -23.49 -15.25 14.19
CA ARG A 67 -23.30 -16.57 14.74
C ARG A 67 -23.90 -17.57 13.76
N GLN A 68 -23.02 -18.33 13.10
CA GLN A 68 -23.41 -19.26 12.05
C GLN A 68 -24.18 -20.47 12.65
N ASN A 69 -25.33 -20.79 12.06
CA ASN A 69 -26.09 -21.97 12.44
C ASN A 69 -25.43 -23.26 11.94
N ASP A 70 -24.77 -23.19 10.77
CA ASP A 70 -24.11 -24.33 10.13
C ASP A 70 -22.73 -23.93 9.61
N PRO A 71 -21.70 -23.85 10.46
CA PRO A 71 -20.34 -23.57 10.06
C PRO A 71 -19.74 -24.64 9.16
N SER A 72 -20.25 -25.89 9.23
CA SER A 72 -19.68 -27.05 8.52
C SER A 72 -19.79 -26.95 6.99
N VAL A 73 -20.61 -26.06 6.45
CA VAL A 73 -20.71 -25.83 5.00
C VAL A 73 -19.50 -25.11 4.40
N PHE A 74 -18.65 -24.53 5.26
CA PHE A 74 -17.43 -23.84 4.84
C PHE A 74 -16.24 -24.82 4.87
N MET A 75 -16.29 -25.78 3.94
CA MET A 75 -15.26 -26.77 3.71
C MET A 75 -14.70 -26.66 2.29
N TYR A 76 -13.43 -27.04 2.11
CA TYR A 76 -12.87 -27.21 0.76
C TYR A 76 -13.60 -28.31 -0.01
N ASN A 77 -13.36 -28.38 -1.32
CA ASN A 77 -14.01 -29.34 -2.21
C ASN A 77 -13.73 -30.82 -1.86
N ASP A 78 -12.73 -31.07 -1.02
CA ASP A 78 -12.42 -32.41 -0.50
C ASP A 78 -13.44 -32.88 0.56
N GLY A 79 -14.31 -31.98 1.06
CA GLY A 79 -15.33 -32.26 2.08
C GLY A 79 -14.77 -32.61 3.47
N VAL A 80 -13.47 -32.52 3.66
CA VAL A 80 -12.76 -32.90 4.90
C VAL A 80 -12.03 -31.72 5.51
N THR A 81 -11.37 -30.90 4.68
CA THR A 81 -10.56 -29.77 5.15
C THR A 81 -11.43 -28.55 5.41
N PRO A 82 -11.45 -28.01 6.65
CA PRO A 82 -12.21 -26.79 6.96
C PRO A 82 -11.57 -25.57 6.31
N GLU A 83 -12.41 -24.74 5.68
CA GLU A 83 -12.01 -23.40 5.22
C GLU A 83 -11.91 -22.42 6.41
N VAL A 84 -11.30 -21.25 6.17
CA VAL A 84 -11.20 -20.18 7.18
C VAL A 84 -12.56 -19.69 7.70
N GLY A 85 -13.63 -19.91 6.93
CA GLY A 85 -15.03 -19.60 7.27
C GLY A 85 -15.72 -20.62 8.18
N ASN A 86 -15.13 -21.78 8.44
CA ASN A 86 -15.68 -22.78 9.36
C ASN A 86 -15.46 -22.36 10.82
N ARG A 87 -16.28 -21.41 11.29
CA ARG A 87 -16.23 -20.81 12.62
C ARG A 87 -17.63 -20.52 13.11
N GLU A 88 -17.87 -20.62 14.42
CA GLU A 88 -19.17 -20.30 14.98
C GLU A 88 -19.50 -18.81 14.86
N PHE A 89 -18.53 -17.93 15.18
CA PHE A 89 -18.70 -16.49 15.11
C PHE A 89 -17.82 -15.89 14.02
N ARG A 90 -18.43 -15.07 13.16
CA ARG A 90 -17.73 -14.33 12.13
C ARG A 90 -18.19 -12.88 12.11
N GLY A 91 -17.30 -11.97 11.75
CA GLY A 91 -17.64 -10.55 11.69
C GLY A 91 -16.54 -9.67 11.15
N ILE A 92 -16.91 -8.41 10.94
CA ILE A 92 -16.02 -7.32 10.54
C ILE A 92 -16.36 -6.07 11.35
N LEU A 93 -15.32 -5.34 11.71
CA LEU A 93 -15.38 -3.96 12.12
C LEU A 93 -14.51 -3.14 11.18
N HIS A 94 -15.11 -2.24 10.42
CA HIS A 94 -14.46 -1.31 9.52
C HIS A 94 -14.67 0.12 10.03
N THR A 95 -13.61 0.88 10.16
CA THR A 95 -13.69 2.29 10.56
C THR A 95 -12.75 3.13 9.75
N THR A 96 -13.26 4.25 9.24
CA THR A 96 -12.46 5.28 8.57
C THR A 96 -12.64 6.59 9.31
N GLY A 97 -11.61 7.41 9.31
CA GLY A 97 -11.71 8.74 9.88
C GLY A 97 -10.58 9.63 9.43
N GLN A 98 -10.86 10.92 9.40
CA GLN A 98 -9.86 11.93 9.12
C GLN A 98 -10.20 13.21 9.88
N PHE A 99 -9.22 13.75 10.60
CA PHE A 99 -9.35 14.96 11.39
C PHE A 99 -8.23 15.94 11.10
N ARG A 100 -8.57 17.20 10.98
CA ARG A 100 -7.60 18.31 10.98
C ARG A 100 -7.22 18.63 12.42
N ILE A 101 -5.93 18.51 12.74
CA ILE A 101 -5.38 18.94 14.03
C ILE A 101 -5.25 20.48 14.04
N ASN A 102 -4.81 21.02 12.89
CA ASN A 102 -4.72 22.44 12.62
C ASN A 102 -4.66 22.68 11.09
N GLU A 103 -4.37 23.90 10.66
CA GLU A 103 -4.30 24.27 9.22
C GLU A 103 -3.27 23.46 8.42
N ARG A 104 -2.25 22.89 9.08
CA ARG A 104 -1.15 22.18 8.44
C ARG A 104 -1.20 20.67 8.65
N TRP A 105 -1.81 20.20 9.74
CA TRP A 105 -1.73 18.81 10.15
C TRP A 105 -3.08 18.12 10.14
N SER A 106 -3.11 16.93 9.59
CA SER A 106 -4.25 16.03 9.64
C SER A 106 -3.80 14.62 10.04
N VAL A 107 -4.64 13.94 10.80
CA VAL A 107 -4.51 12.54 11.17
C VAL A 107 -5.70 11.77 10.59
N GLY A 108 -5.48 10.53 10.19
CA GLY A 108 -6.58 9.70 9.74
C GLY A 108 -6.24 8.23 9.80
N TRP A 109 -7.27 7.44 9.60
CA TRP A 109 -7.20 5.99 9.61
C TRP A 109 -8.23 5.38 8.65
N ASP A 110 -7.92 4.17 8.21
CA ASP A 110 -8.81 3.23 7.56
C ASP A 110 -8.45 1.86 8.12
N LEU A 111 -9.28 1.32 9.00
CA LEU A 111 -8.98 0.10 9.74
C LEU A 111 -10.02 -0.98 9.49
N ASN A 112 -9.56 -2.16 9.15
CA ASN A 112 -10.35 -3.35 8.90
C ASN A 112 -9.96 -4.45 9.91
N LEU A 113 -10.86 -4.76 10.83
CA LEU A 113 -10.73 -5.86 11.76
C LEU A 113 -11.73 -6.96 11.37
N MET A 114 -11.23 -8.07 10.88
CA MET A 114 -12.03 -9.18 10.38
C MET A 114 -11.74 -10.46 11.17
N SER A 115 -12.77 -11.27 11.40
CA SER A 115 -12.61 -12.59 11.98
C SER A 115 -11.81 -13.54 11.08
N ASP A 116 -12.00 -13.39 9.78
CA ASP A 116 -11.35 -14.16 8.72
C ASP A 116 -11.42 -13.42 7.37
N THR A 117 -10.58 -13.81 6.44
CA THR A 117 -10.42 -13.15 5.13
C THR A 117 -11.55 -13.46 4.14
N ALA A 118 -12.31 -14.52 4.38
CA ALA A 118 -13.40 -14.94 3.50
C ALA A 118 -14.76 -14.34 3.88
N PHE A 119 -14.89 -13.71 5.06
CA PHE A 119 -16.16 -13.23 5.58
C PHE A 119 -16.89 -12.29 4.62
N LEU A 120 -16.19 -11.30 4.08
CA LEU A 120 -16.78 -10.33 3.14
C LEU A 120 -17.30 -10.99 1.87
N ARG A 121 -16.53 -11.93 1.34
CA ARG A 121 -16.88 -12.68 0.13
C ARG A 121 -18.07 -13.61 0.37
N ASP A 122 -18.00 -14.41 1.42
CA ASP A 122 -18.99 -15.48 1.69
C ASP A 122 -20.37 -14.90 1.98
N TYR A 123 -20.43 -13.72 2.59
CA TYR A 123 -21.69 -13.04 2.91
C TYR A 123 -22.02 -11.89 1.96
N SER A 124 -21.28 -11.73 0.85
CA SER A 124 -21.51 -10.67 -0.14
C SER A 124 -21.57 -9.27 0.50
N LEU A 125 -20.67 -9.02 1.44
CA LEU A 125 -20.49 -7.72 2.07
C LEU A 125 -19.40 -6.99 1.30
N SER A 126 -19.78 -6.31 0.21
CA SER A 126 -18.80 -5.59 -0.61
C SER A 126 -18.19 -4.41 0.12
N LEU A 127 -16.85 -4.37 0.13
CA LEU A 127 -16.12 -3.10 0.15
C LEU A 127 -15.99 -2.68 -1.32
N PRO A 128 -16.61 -1.57 -1.74
CA PRO A 128 -16.70 -1.23 -3.17
C PRO A 128 -15.32 -1.16 -3.82
N GLY A 129 -15.11 -1.95 -4.88
CA GLY A 129 -13.90 -1.88 -5.71
C GLY A 129 -12.61 -2.39 -5.08
N GLN A 130 -12.66 -3.07 -3.93
CA GLN A 130 -11.46 -3.54 -3.23
C GLN A 130 -11.28 -5.05 -3.35
N THR A 131 -10.09 -5.47 -3.74
CA THR A 131 -9.61 -6.86 -3.68
C THR A 131 -8.84 -7.14 -2.39
N GLU A 132 -8.54 -6.08 -1.63
CA GLU A 132 -7.75 -6.11 -0.40
C GLU A 132 -8.46 -5.28 0.68
N ALA A 133 -8.39 -5.74 1.92
CA ALA A 133 -8.83 -5.00 3.10
C ALA A 133 -7.60 -4.42 3.82
N ASN A 134 -7.12 -3.29 3.34
CA ASN A 134 -5.95 -2.63 3.90
C ASN A 134 -6.32 -1.88 5.18
N SER A 135 -5.48 -2.02 6.22
CA SER A 135 -5.58 -1.20 7.42
C SER A 135 -4.45 -0.19 7.43
N ARG A 136 -4.79 1.08 7.44
CA ARG A 136 -3.84 2.20 7.39
C ARG A 136 -4.08 3.21 8.48
N LEU A 137 -2.99 3.67 9.11
CA LEU A 137 -2.94 4.87 9.95
C LEU A 137 -2.03 5.87 9.28
N PHE A 138 -2.37 7.16 9.33
CA PHE A 138 -1.50 8.19 8.75
C PHE A 138 -1.57 9.51 9.49
N LEU A 139 -0.45 10.23 9.47
CA LEU A 139 -0.31 11.62 9.87
C LEU A 139 0.27 12.39 8.70
N ARG A 140 -0.44 13.43 8.24
CA ARG A 140 -0.02 14.28 7.13
C ARG A 140 0.17 15.70 7.58
N GLY A 141 1.25 16.31 7.10
CA GLY A 141 1.54 17.71 7.28
C GLY A 141 1.73 18.40 5.94
N GLN A 142 1.01 19.48 5.67
CA GLN A 142 1.12 20.24 4.43
C GLN A 142 1.34 21.71 4.75
N GLY A 143 2.46 22.25 4.29
CA GLY A 143 2.75 23.68 4.33
C GLY A 143 2.94 24.23 2.91
N PRO A 144 3.08 25.54 2.75
CA PRO A 144 3.24 26.15 1.42
C PRO A 144 4.42 25.60 0.61
N ARG A 145 5.48 25.17 1.29
CA ARG A 145 6.71 24.64 0.68
C ARG A 145 7.21 23.36 1.38
N SER A 146 6.30 22.61 2.03
CA SER A 146 6.66 21.39 2.75
C SER A 146 5.54 20.36 2.69
N TRP A 147 5.95 19.11 2.69
CA TRP A 147 5.08 17.94 2.75
C TRP A 147 5.64 16.94 3.74
N PHE A 148 4.76 16.37 4.54
CA PHE A 148 5.06 15.30 5.49
C PHE A 148 3.96 14.23 5.39
N ASP A 149 4.30 12.97 5.21
CA ASP A 149 3.39 11.82 5.31
C ASP A 149 4.08 10.75 6.15
N LEU A 150 3.50 10.40 7.27
CA LEU A 150 3.91 9.26 8.09
C LEU A 150 2.75 8.29 8.13
N SER A 151 3.00 7.05 7.74
CA SER A 151 1.96 6.03 7.71
C SER A 151 2.45 4.65 8.14
N ALA A 152 1.47 3.82 8.55
CA ALA A 152 1.62 2.40 8.77
C ALA A 152 0.49 1.69 8.05
N THR A 153 0.80 0.62 7.29
CA THR A 153 -0.22 -0.11 6.52
C THR A 153 -0.02 -1.61 6.70
N ARG A 154 -1.11 -2.30 7.00
CA ARG A 154 -1.21 -3.75 6.95
C ARG A 154 -2.10 -4.13 5.77
N TYR A 155 -1.57 -4.98 4.90
CA TYR A 155 -2.29 -5.50 3.73
C TYR A 155 -2.92 -6.85 4.07
N VAL A 156 -4.17 -7.04 3.68
CA VAL A 156 -4.93 -8.28 3.88
C VAL A 156 -5.69 -8.58 2.59
N GLY A 157 -5.38 -9.68 1.92
CA GLY A 157 -6.09 -10.15 0.74
C GLY A 157 -7.45 -10.74 1.13
N ILE A 158 -8.48 -10.46 0.35
CA ILE A 158 -9.86 -10.92 0.57
C ILE A 158 -10.41 -11.74 -0.61
N THR A 159 -9.59 -11.96 -1.64
CA THR A 159 -9.98 -12.80 -2.80
C THR A 159 -9.91 -14.28 -2.48
N ALA A 160 -10.52 -15.10 -3.32
CA ALA A 160 -10.50 -16.56 -3.13
C ALA A 160 -9.09 -17.17 -3.27
N THR A 161 -8.21 -16.50 -3.98
CA THR A 161 -6.82 -16.91 -4.21
C THR A 161 -5.86 -16.47 -3.11
N ASP A 162 -6.25 -15.46 -2.30
CA ASP A 162 -5.42 -14.92 -1.22
C ASP A 162 -5.63 -15.71 0.08
N THR A 163 -5.32 -16.98 0.07
CA THR A 163 -5.49 -17.86 1.23
C THR A 163 -4.42 -17.67 2.29
N ASP A 164 -3.30 -17.05 1.93
CA ASP A 164 -2.16 -16.91 2.84
C ASP A 164 -1.69 -15.45 2.95
N ASN A 165 -2.23 -14.75 3.95
CA ASN A 165 -1.86 -13.36 4.25
C ASN A 165 -0.43 -13.18 4.78
N LYS A 166 0.28 -14.28 5.06
CA LYS A 166 1.69 -14.23 5.50
C LYS A 166 2.64 -13.76 4.42
N ILE A 167 2.21 -13.90 3.14
CA ILE A 167 2.98 -13.40 1.99
C ILE A 167 2.82 -11.89 1.78
N LEU A 168 1.75 -11.29 2.32
CA LEU A 168 1.52 -9.86 2.19
C LEU A 168 2.39 -9.09 3.19
N PRO A 169 3.04 -8.01 2.78
CA PRO A 169 3.88 -7.23 3.68
C PRO A 169 3.04 -6.42 4.66
N THR A 170 3.60 -6.14 5.83
CA THR A 170 3.17 -5.06 6.70
C THR A 170 4.22 -3.97 6.64
N THR A 171 3.83 -2.73 6.36
CA THR A 171 4.74 -1.59 6.23
C THR A 171 4.57 -0.63 7.41
N TYR A 172 5.63 -0.44 8.18
CA TYR A 172 5.67 0.50 9.30
C TYR A 172 7.10 0.75 9.80
N PRO A 173 7.50 2.02 9.97
CA PRO A 173 6.87 3.20 9.43
C PRO A 173 7.15 3.39 7.94
N VAL A 174 6.29 4.13 7.28
CA VAL A 174 6.57 4.76 5.98
C VAL A 174 6.54 6.26 6.21
N LEU A 175 7.67 6.93 5.98
CA LEU A 175 7.81 8.38 6.13
C LEU A 175 8.28 8.98 4.82
N ASP A 176 7.57 10.00 4.37
CA ASP A 176 8.02 10.91 3.31
C ASP A 176 7.98 12.32 3.82
N TYR A 177 9.12 13.00 3.80
CA TYR A 177 9.26 14.39 4.15
C TYR A 177 9.97 15.15 3.05
N PHE A 178 9.38 16.25 2.63
CA PHE A 178 9.95 17.18 1.68
C PHE A 178 9.80 18.61 2.19
N LYS A 179 10.86 19.40 2.10
CA LYS A 179 10.84 20.83 2.40
C LYS A 179 11.71 21.60 1.45
N VAL A 180 11.21 22.75 1.01
CA VAL A 180 12.00 23.81 0.38
C VAL A 180 12.16 24.92 1.41
N LEU A 181 13.37 25.39 1.63
CA LEU A 181 13.62 26.50 2.55
C LEU A 181 12.96 27.78 2.03
N ASP A 182 12.40 28.55 2.96
CA ASP A 182 11.73 29.80 2.63
C ASP A 182 12.75 30.91 2.31
N GLN A 183 13.96 30.79 2.88
CA GLN A 183 15.06 31.70 2.63
C GLN A 183 15.91 31.23 1.45
N SER A 184 16.30 32.16 0.59
CA SER A 184 17.22 31.89 -0.50
C SER A 184 18.63 31.61 0.04
N VAL A 185 19.24 30.53 -0.41
CA VAL A 185 20.62 30.15 -0.09
C VAL A 185 21.52 30.43 -1.32
N ALA A 186 22.49 31.30 -1.18
CA ALA A 186 23.39 31.70 -2.27
C ALA A 186 22.64 32.12 -3.56
N GLY A 187 21.52 32.84 -3.40
CA GLY A 187 20.68 33.27 -4.50
C GLY A 187 19.89 32.19 -5.21
N GLY A 188 19.86 30.99 -4.65
CA GLY A 188 19.11 29.83 -5.15
C GLY A 188 18.14 29.25 -4.12
N GLU A 189 17.43 28.24 -4.54
CA GLU A 189 16.49 27.48 -3.76
C GLU A 189 17.17 26.23 -3.20
N PHE A 190 17.06 26.01 -1.91
CA PHE A 190 17.54 24.81 -1.24
C PHE A 190 16.35 23.94 -0.82
N SER A 191 16.41 22.68 -1.15
CA SER A 191 15.40 21.70 -0.79
C SER A 191 16.02 20.46 -0.15
N TRP A 192 15.23 19.82 0.68
CA TRP A 192 15.61 18.54 1.25
C TRP A 192 14.44 17.56 1.19
N ARG A 193 14.74 16.29 0.95
CA ARG A 193 13.79 15.18 0.98
C ARG A 193 14.35 14.07 1.83
N THR A 194 13.48 13.49 2.68
CA THR A 194 13.80 12.30 3.46
C THR A 194 12.69 11.29 3.27
N SER A 195 13.05 10.03 3.04
CA SER A 195 12.11 8.92 2.93
C SER A 195 12.63 7.77 3.77
N LEU A 196 11.72 7.18 4.55
CA LEU A 196 11.96 5.98 5.34
C LEU A 196 10.85 4.97 5.02
N VAL A 197 11.23 3.76 4.68
CA VAL A 197 10.31 2.64 4.48
C VAL A 197 10.84 1.47 5.28
N SER A 198 10.00 0.92 6.14
CA SER A 198 10.26 -0.35 6.80
C SER A 198 9.10 -1.29 6.54
N MET A 199 9.40 -2.53 6.20
CA MET A 199 8.40 -3.56 5.98
C MET A 199 8.85 -4.90 6.55
N THR A 200 7.87 -5.70 6.95
CA THR A 200 8.07 -7.08 7.36
C THR A 200 7.16 -8.00 6.58
N ARG A 201 7.62 -9.20 6.30
CA ARG A 201 6.86 -10.27 5.65
C ARG A 201 7.10 -11.58 6.38
N GLU A 202 6.03 -12.31 6.68
CA GLU A 202 6.12 -13.55 7.48
C GLU A 202 6.53 -14.77 6.66
N ALA A 203 6.14 -14.82 5.38
CA ALA A 203 6.44 -15.91 4.46
C ALA A 203 6.83 -15.39 3.08
N ALA A 204 7.72 -16.11 2.38
CA ALA A 204 8.09 -15.79 1.02
C ALA A 204 6.89 -15.94 0.06
N ASP A 205 6.79 -15.03 -0.89
CA ASP A 205 5.83 -15.10 -1.98
C ASP A 205 6.51 -15.76 -3.19
N VAL A 206 6.06 -16.97 -3.52
CA VAL A 206 6.62 -17.78 -4.60
C VAL A 206 5.50 -18.24 -5.51
N SER A 207 5.63 -18.03 -6.80
CA SER A 207 4.68 -18.47 -7.82
C SER A 207 5.31 -19.39 -8.85
N ILE A 208 4.48 -20.17 -9.52
CA ILE A 208 4.92 -21.06 -10.62
C ILE A 208 5.07 -20.21 -11.89
N ARG A 209 6.23 -20.30 -12.51
CA ARG A 209 6.53 -19.60 -13.77
C ARG A 209 5.82 -20.22 -14.98
N ASN A 210 5.80 -21.55 -15.03
CA ASN A 210 5.13 -22.29 -16.09
C ASN A 210 4.18 -23.33 -15.48
N PRO A 211 2.85 -23.11 -15.51
CA PRO A 211 1.88 -24.03 -14.94
C PRO A 211 1.79 -25.39 -15.66
N LEU A 212 2.31 -25.49 -16.88
CA LEU A 212 2.34 -26.74 -17.65
C LEU A 212 3.56 -27.62 -17.30
N SER A 213 4.49 -27.11 -16.50
CA SER A 213 5.64 -27.87 -16.03
C SER A 213 5.23 -28.83 -14.91
N PRO A 214 5.68 -30.11 -14.93
CA PRO A 214 5.43 -31.03 -13.83
C PRO A 214 6.16 -30.62 -12.53
N ILE A 215 7.01 -29.61 -12.59
CA ILE A 215 7.76 -29.08 -11.45
C ILE A 215 6.90 -28.05 -10.75
N THR A 216 6.42 -28.39 -9.57
CA THR A 216 5.64 -27.49 -8.71
C THR A 216 6.56 -26.64 -7.85
N CYS A 217 6.25 -25.36 -7.78
CA CYS A 217 6.86 -24.44 -6.82
C CYS A 217 6.00 -24.44 -5.55
N ASN A 218 6.41 -25.18 -4.51
CA ASN A 218 5.67 -25.24 -3.26
C ASN A 218 6.49 -24.61 -2.13
N ARG A 219 5.88 -23.69 -1.37
CA ARG A 219 6.48 -23.08 -0.18
C ARG A 219 6.90 -24.08 0.89
N THR A 220 6.17 -25.19 0.99
CA THR A 220 6.41 -26.24 1.98
C THR A 220 7.39 -27.31 1.50
N LEU A 221 7.57 -27.50 0.19
CA LEU A 221 8.56 -28.40 -0.40
C LEU A 221 9.95 -27.78 -0.51
N ALA A 222 10.09 -26.58 -0.05
CA ALA A 222 11.35 -25.92 0.22
C ALA A 222 12.30 -26.74 1.13
N VAL A 223 11.85 -27.84 1.71
CA VAL A 223 12.61 -28.69 2.64
C VAL A 223 13.42 -29.78 1.94
N SER A 224 13.27 -30.01 0.62
CA SER A 224 14.09 -31.01 -0.07
C SER A 224 15.14 -30.35 -0.97
N PRO A 225 16.41 -30.37 -0.59
CA PRO A 225 17.50 -29.71 -1.33
C PRO A 225 17.77 -30.30 -2.72
N THR A 226 17.16 -31.44 -3.06
CA THR A 226 17.45 -32.17 -4.31
C THR A 226 16.44 -31.91 -5.44
N ASN A 227 15.29 -31.29 -5.21
CA ASN A 227 14.22 -31.17 -6.21
C ASN A 227 13.82 -29.73 -6.57
N LEU A 228 14.50 -28.72 -6.06
CA LEU A 228 14.28 -27.35 -6.50
C LEU A 228 15.01 -27.10 -7.83
N GLN A 229 14.30 -27.22 -8.92
CA GLN A 229 14.79 -26.58 -10.14
C GLN A 229 14.37 -25.10 -10.11
N PRO A 230 15.34 -24.19 -9.89
CA PRO A 230 15.08 -22.74 -9.81
C PRO A 230 14.42 -22.16 -11.06
N SER A 231 14.46 -22.92 -12.16
CA SER A 231 13.99 -22.49 -13.48
C SER A 231 12.47 -22.29 -13.59
N ASN A 232 11.68 -22.90 -12.70
CA ASN A 232 10.22 -22.80 -12.76
C ASN A 232 9.58 -22.00 -11.62
N CYS A 233 10.38 -21.49 -10.69
CA CYS A 233 9.91 -20.68 -9.57
C CYS A 233 10.19 -19.21 -9.83
N LEU A 234 9.16 -18.37 -9.63
CA LEU A 234 9.29 -16.93 -9.57
C LEU A 234 9.13 -16.50 -8.09
N VAL A 235 10.15 -15.85 -7.55
CA VAL A 235 10.11 -15.28 -6.20
C VAL A 235 9.66 -13.84 -6.33
N ASN A 236 8.43 -13.55 -5.90
CA ASN A 236 7.85 -12.21 -5.91
C ASN A 236 8.24 -11.42 -4.66
N GLY A 237 8.66 -12.12 -3.60
CA GLY A 237 9.15 -11.49 -2.38
C GLY A 237 9.71 -12.49 -1.39
N ILE A 238 10.67 -12.02 -0.58
CA ILE A 238 11.37 -12.83 0.41
C ILE A 238 10.82 -12.49 1.80
N ASP A 239 10.74 -13.46 2.69
CA ASP A 239 10.35 -13.29 4.08
C ASP A 239 11.46 -12.66 4.92
N GLY A 240 11.09 -11.90 5.94
CA GLY A 240 12.00 -11.17 6.81
C GLY A 240 11.66 -9.69 6.93
N ASN A 241 12.64 -8.92 7.39
CA ASN A 241 12.54 -7.48 7.61
C ASN A 241 13.37 -6.74 6.58
N TYR A 242 12.81 -5.66 6.06
CA TYR A 242 13.48 -4.76 5.14
C TYR A 242 13.24 -3.31 5.56
N SER A 243 14.32 -2.53 5.66
CA SER A 243 14.22 -1.11 5.95
C SER A 243 15.14 -0.31 5.03
N ARG A 244 14.65 0.81 4.53
CA ARG A 244 15.41 1.75 3.70
C ARG A 244 15.17 3.16 4.18
N ALA A 245 16.25 3.86 4.48
CA ALA A 245 16.26 5.29 4.73
C ALA A 245 17.00 6.00 3.60
N SER A 246 16.46 7.09 3.09
CA SER A 246 17.14 7.94 2.12
C SER A 246 16.98 9.41 2.49
N ALA A 247 18.03 10.18 2.27
CA ALA A 247 18.01 11.62 2.41
C ALA A 247 18.65 12.24 1.16
N GLU A 248 18.01 13.28 0.64
CA GLU A 248 18.51 14.06 -0.51
C GLU A 248 18.47 15.54 -0.16
N VAL A 249 19.56 16.22 -0.43
CA VAL A 249 19.62 17.67 -0.40
C VAL A 249 19.90 18.16 -1.81
N ALA A 250 19.21 19.21 -2.22
CA ALA A 250 19.38 19.79 -3.54
C ALA A 250 19.36 21.31 -3.45
N TRP A 251 20.21 21.92 -4.26
CA TRP A 251 20.23 23.35 -4.48
C TRP A 251 20.09 23.61 -5.96
N ARG A 252 19.29 24.62 -6.34
CA ARG A 252 19.13 25.09 -7.71
C ARG A 252 18.96 26.60 -7.73
N ARG A 253 19.44 27.24 -8.78
CA ARG A 253 19.28 28.66 -8.97
C ARG A 253 18.79 28.94 -10.38
N ARG A 254 17.75 29.75 -10.49
CA ARG A 254 17.28 30.23 -11.78
C ARG A 254 17.89 31.59 -12.08
N VAL A 255 18.52 31.68 -13.24
CA VAL A 255 19.10 32.92 -13.78
C VAL A 255 18.46 33.19 -15.15
N ILE A 256 17.92 34.36 -15.34
CA ILE A 256 17.35 34.80 -16.62
C ILE A 256 18.28 35.91 -17.15
N ASP A 257 18.79 35.71 -18.36
CA ASP A 257 19.63 36.69 -19.00
C ASP A 257 18.82 37.78 -19.74
N SER A 258 19.50 38.77 -20.31
CA SER A 258 18.87 39.88 -21.02
C SER A 258 18.12 39.46 -22.30
N LEU A 259 18.37 38.27 -22.81
CA LEU A 259 17.71 37.72 -23.99
C LEU A 259 16.49 36.88 -23.62
N GLY A 260 16.18 36.74 -22.34
CA GLY A 260 15.06 35.89 -21.83
C GLY A 260 15.39 34.41 -21.76
N GLN A 261 16.66 34.03 -21.91
CA GLN A 261 17.10 32.66 -21.75
C GLN A 261 17.15 32.30 -20.26
N VAL A 262 16.69 31.09 -19.89
CA VAL A 262 16.65 30.63 -18.51
C VAL A 262 17.71 29.56 -18.28
N TRP A 263 18.64 29.86 -17.38
CA TRP A 263 19.72 28.98 -16.95
C TRP A 263 19.45 28.52 -15.53
N GLU A 264 19.43 27.21 -15.33
CA GLU A 264 19.09 26.60 -14.03
C GLU A 264 20.17 25.58 -13.61
N PRO A 265 21.37 26.07 -13.13
CA PRO A 265 22.34 25.18 -12.51
C PRO A 265 21.78 24.56 -11.25
N PHE A 266 22.08 23.26 -11.02
CA PHE A 266 21.71 22.56 -9.82
C PHE A 266 22.79 21.60 -9.35
N VAL A 267 22.78 21.33 -8.05
CA VAL A 267 23.57 20.29 -7.41
C VAL A 267 22.68 19.54 -6.44
N SER A 268 22.82 18.24 -6.38
CA SER A 268 22.14 17.41 -5.41
C SER A 268 23.04 16.32 -4.87
N VAL A 269 22.75 15.89 -3.66
CA VAL A 269 23.42 14.76 -3.01
C VAL A 269 22.37 13.91 -2.37
N ARG A 270 22.34 12.62 -2.72
CA ARG A 270 21.44 11.63 -2.15
C ARG A 270 22.22 10.53 -1.46
N GLY A 271 21.90 10.29 -0.19
CA GLY A 271 22.36 9.14 0.58
C GLY A 271 21.23 8.14 0.77
N VAL A 272 21.54 6.86 0.68
CA VAL A 272 20.59 5.77 0.94
C VAL A 272 21.26 4.74 1.84
N VAL A 273 20.55 4.33 2.88
CA VAL A 273 20.93 3.22 3.74
C VAL A 273 19.82 2.18 3.67
N THR A 274 20.17 0.96 3.36
CA THR A 274 19.25 -0.17 3.33
C THR A 274 19.71 -1.21 4.34
N TYR A 275 18.79 -1.67 5.18
CA TYR A 275 18.98 -2.78 6.10
C TYR A 275 18.02 -3.90 5.72
N HIS A 276 18.49 -5.13 5.70
CA HIS A 276 17.64 -6.29 5.58
C HIS A 276 18.09 -7.44 6.48
N GLN A 277 17.11 -8.10 7.04
CA GLN A 277 17.24 -9.30 7.82
C GLN A 277 16.28 -10.32 7.22
N LEU A 278 16.82 -11.24 6.44
CA LEU A 278 16.05 -12.29 5.80
C LEU A 278 15.95 -13.49 6.73
N LYS A 279 14.78 -14.11 6.79
CA LYS A 279 14.64 -15.38 7.49
C LYS A 279 15.36 -16.46 6.69
N ASP A 280 16.09 -17.32 7.39
CA ASP A 280 16.82 -18.44 6.78
C ASP A 280 15.83 -19.50 6.27
N ASN A 281 15.31 -19.28 5.08
CA ASN A 281 14.50 -20.24 4.34
C ASN A 281 15.40 -20.87 3.29
N SER A 282 16.28 -21.75 3.73
CA SER A 282 17.37 -22.36 2.95
C SER A 282 16.94 -22.92 1.59
N ALA A 283 15.69 -23.22 1.40
CA ALA A 283 15.19 -23.83 0.19
C ALA A 283 14.75 -22.81 -0.88
N VAL A 284 14.17 -21.68 -0.52
CA VAL A 284 13.91 -20.57 -1.46
C VAL A 284 15.24 -19.88 -1.76
N LEU A 285 16.10 -19.76 -0.78
CA LEU A 285 17.38 -19.05 -0.83
C LEU A 285 18.53 -19.90 -1.37
N GLY A 286 18.41 -21.22 -1.43
CA GLY A 286 19.46 -22.10 -2.01
C GLY A 286 19.85 -21.74 -3.44
N SER A 287 18.91 -21.15 -4.21
CA SER A 287 19.15 -20.58 -5.53
C SER A 287 19.70 -19.13 -5.48
N PHE A 288 19.57 -18.48 -4.33
CA PHE A 288 19.99 -17.10 -4.08
C PHE A 288 21.01 -17.04 -2.93
N SER A 289 21.87 -18.03 -2.82
CA SER A 289 22.80 -18.24 -1.70
C SER A 289 23.67 -17.04 -1.31
N ARG A 290 23.78 -16.04 -2.20
CA ARG A 290 24.42 -14.76 -1.89
C ARG A 290 23.55 -13.79 -1.09
N LEU A 291 22.23 -14.00 -1.04
CA LEU A 291 21.27 -13.17 -0.30
C LEU A 291 21.02 -13.71 1.12
N ALA A 292 21.27 -14.99 1.33
CA ALA A 292 20.94 -15.73 2.55
C ALA A 292 21.90 -15.52 3.72
N GLN A 293 23.02 -14.86 3.51
CA GLN A 293 24.03 -14.71 4.55
C GLN A 293 23.94 -13.33 5.19
N ASP A 294 23.53 -13.32 6.46
CA ASP A 294 23.66 -12.26 7.47
C ASP A 294 22.83 -10.98 7.26
N ASP A 295 22.42 -10.43 8.39
CA ASP A 295 21.92 -9.05 8.51
C ASP A 295 22.88 -8.10 7.81
N ARG A 296 22.41 -7.40 6.76
CA ARG A 296 23.31 -6.56 5.97
C ARG A 296 22.81 -5.14 5.85
N ILE A 297 23.77 -4.24 6.02
CA ILE A 297 23.60 -2.80 5.78
C ILE A 297 24.29 -2.45 4.48
N TYR A 298 23.54 -1.84 3.58
CA TYR A 298 24.06 -1.29 2.32
C TYR A 298 23.90 0.21 2.32
N THR A 299 24.96 0.90 1.92
CA THR A 299 24.95 2.36 1.80
C THR A 299 25.23 2.76 0.38
N ARG A 300 24.54 3.79 -0.10
CA ARG A 300 24.77 4.42 -1.39
C ARG A 300 24.93 5.92 -1.21
N PHE A 301 25.81 6.50 -1.98
CA PHE A 301 26.02 7.93 -2.04
C PHE A 301 26.03 8.37 -3.49
N MET A 302 25.13 9.29 -3.86
CA MET A 302 24.88 9.69 -5.24
C MET A 302 24.87 11.21 -5.34
N PRO A 303 26.02 11.84 -5.57
CA PRO A 303 26.08 13.25 -5.94
C PRO A 303 25.69 13.42 -7.42
N ALA A 304 25.10 14.54 -7.74
CA ALA A 304 24.80 14.95 -9.10
C ALA A 304 24.97 16.47 -9.25
N VAL A 305 25.50 16.89 -10.39
CA VAL A 305 25.55 18.28 -10.78
C VAL A 305 25.03 18.40 -12.19
N GLY A 306 24.32 19.45 -12.48
CA GLY A 306 23.76 19.65 -13.80
C GLY A 306 23.29 21.06 -14.05
N MET A 307 22.84 21.28 -15.29
CA MET A 307 22.26 22.51 -15.73
C MET A 307 21.09 22.24 -16.64
N THR A 308 19.99 22.94 -16.41
CA THR A 308 18.88 23.02 -17.34
C THR A 308 18.88 24.36 -18.05
N TYR A 309 18.80 24.33 -19.35
CA TYR A 309 18.65 25.50 -20.19
C TYR A 309 17.26 25.50 -20.82
N ARG A 310 16.61 26.67 -20.83
CA ARG A 310 15.31 26.86 -21.46
C ARG A 310 15.30 28.20 -22.20
N TYR A 311 14.61 28.23 -23.34
CA TYR A 311 14.41 29.46 -24.06
C TYR A 311 12.94 29.59 -24.49
N PRO A 312 12.08 30.23 -23.68
CA PRO A 312 10.67 30.38 -24.01
C PRO A 312 10.47 31.45 -25.09
N TRP A 313 9.84 31.07 -26.19
CA TRP A 313 9.36 31.96 -27.23
C TRP A 313 7.86 32.06 -27.17
N ILE A 314 7.36 33.28 -27.24
CA ILE A 314 5.91 33.56 -27.20
C ILE A 314 5.51 34.27 -28.48
N ALA A 315 4.55 33.71 -29.18
CA ALA A 315 3.90 34.35 -30.33
C ALA A 315 2.42 34.61 -29.99
N ALA A 316 2.00 35.86 -30.01
CA ALA A 316 0.61 36.26 -29.82
C ALA A 316 0.00 36.69 -31.16
N ASN A 317 -1.19 36.20 -31.47
CA ASN A 317 -1.97 36.57 -32.65
C ASN A 317 -3.47 36.74 -32.28
N ALA A 318 -4.29 37.10 -33.25
CA ALA A 318 -5.74 37.33 -33.05
C ALA A 318 -6.53 36.08 -32.55
N TYR A 319 -5.93 34.88 -32.70
CA TYR A 319 -6.57 33.61 -32.37
C TYR A 319 -6.05 33.03 -31.04
N GLY A 320 -5.00 33.59 -30.43
CA GLY A 320 -4.46 33.12 -29.18
C GLY A 320 -2.95 33.36 -29.03
N THR A 321 -2.40 32.82 -27.94
CA THR A 321 -0.99 32.87 -27.63
C THR A 321 -0.38 31.48 -27.74
N THR A 322 0.67 31.34 -28.52
CA THR A 322 1.46 30.11 -28.67
C THR A 322 2.79 30.28 -27.97
N THR A 323 3.14 29.32 -27.10
CA THR A 323 4.44 29.28 -26.44
C THR A 323 5.23 28.09 -26.96
N LEU A 324 6.46 28.30 -27.40
CA LEU A 324 7.44 27.27 -27.76
C LEU A 324 8.62 27.38 -26.80
N GLU A 325 8.87 26.33 -26.01
CA GLU A 325 9.95 26.31 -25.02
C GLU A 325 10.88 25.12 -25.25
N PRO A 326 11.99 25.29 -26.03
CA PRO A 326 13.04 24.28 -26.09
C PRO A 326 13.73 24.16 -24.73
N VAL A 327 13.92 22.90 -24.28
CA VAL A 327 14.58 22.56 -23.01
C VAL A 327 15.73 21.61 -23.28
N ILE A 328 16.91 21.93 -22.74
CA ILE A 328 18.09 21.07 -22.75
C ILE A 328 18.55 20.91 -21.32
N GLN A 329 18.82 19.65 -20.92
CA GLN A 329 19.35 19.33 -19.58
C GLN A 329 20.60 18.46 -19.72
N ILE A 330 21.66 18.86 -19.02
CA ILE A 330 22.90 18.09 -18.91
C ILE A 330 23.10 17.75 -17.44
N ILE A 331 23.36 16.46 -17.16
CA ILE A 331 23.58 15.96 -15.79
C ILE A 331 24.85 15.13 -15.79
N ALA A 332 25.76 15.44 -14.87
CA ALA A 332 26.92 14.64 -14.54
C ALA A 332 26.72 13.98 -13.17
N ARG A 333 26.94 12.70 -13.10
CA ARG A 333 26.94 11.90 -11.87
C ARG A 333 27.94 10.76 -11.98
N PRO A 334 28.58 10.33 -10.88
CA PRO A 334 29.46 9.17 -10.91
C PRO A 334 28.67 7.89 -11.21
N ASN A 335 29.39 6.89 -11.73
CA ASN A 335 28.84 5.55 -11.84
C ASN A 335 28.55 4.97 -10.45
N GLU A 336 27.47 4.23 -10.34
CA GLU A 336 27.10 3.53 -9.11
C GLU A 336 28.16 2.46 -8.78
N THR A 337 28.92 2.66 -7.72
CA THR A 337 30.03 1.75 -7.35
C THR A 337 29.57 0.61 -6.44
N ASN A 338 28.41 0.73 -5.79
CA ASN A 338 27.94 -0.23 -4.80
C ASN A 338 26.46 -0.61 -5.09
N VAL A 339 26.27 -1.64 -5.90
CA VAL A 339 24.95 -2.08 -6.36
C VAL A 339 24.26 -3.01 -5.34
N GLY A 340 24.96 -3.37 -4.24
CA GLY A 340 24.47 -4.35 -3.27
C GLY A 340 24.49 -5.79 -3.81
N PRO A 341 24.01 -6.78 -3.07
CA PRO A 341 24.08 -8.19 -3.43
C PRO A 341 23.05 -8.59 -4.51
N TYR A 342 22.13 -7.69 -4.88
CA TYR A 342 21.12 -8.00 -5.88
C TYR A 342 21.74 -8.01 -7.27
N PRO A 343 21.64 -9.13 -8.01
CA PRO A 343 22.04 -9.15 -9.42
C PRO A 343 21.29 -8.06 -10.19
N ALA A 344 21.93 -7.53 -11.22
CA ALA A 344 21.36 -6.45 -12.05
C ALA A 344 19.93 -6.73 -12.58
N LYS A 345 19.54 -8.01 -12.62
CA LYS A 345 18.24 -8.51 -13.04
C LYS A 345 17.08 -8.18 -12.07
N TYR A 346 17.39 -7.77 -10.84
CA TYR A 346 16.39 -7.53 -9.78
C TYR A 346 16.43 -6.08 -9.25
N LYS A 347 17.05 -5.16 -10.02
CA LYS A 347 17.15 -3.74 -9.65
C LYS A 347 15.79 -3.04 -9.49
N ASP A 348 14.75 -3.59 -10.11
CA ASP A 348 13.41 -2.97 -10.18
C ASP A 348 12.44 -3.52 -9.11
N ILE A 349 12.88 -4.43 -8.25
CA ILE A 349 12.03 -5.09 -7.23
C ILE A 349 12.23 -4.47 -5.82
N VAL A 350 13.12 -3.48 -5.67
CA VAL A 350 13.42 -2.84 -4.38
C VAL A 350 13.10 -1.35 -4.42
#